data_c1666504292c2f5d82ebd40ef8c200a6
#
_entry.id   c1666504292c2f5d82ebd40ef8c200a6
#
_cell.length_a   1.000
_cell.length_b   1.000
_cell.length_c   1.000
_cell.angle_alpha   90.00
_cell.angle_beta   90.00
_cell.angle_gamma   90.00
#
_symmetry.space_group_name_H-M   'P 1'
#
loop_
_entity.id
_entity.type
_entity.pdbx_description
1 polymer ?
#
loop_
_entity_poly.entity_id
_entity_poly.type
_entity_poly.pdbx_seq_one_letter_code
_entity_poly.pdbx_strand_id
1 'polypeptide(L)'
;VSVLSADQFRSIVNEKGTAAQKALLGTANTNWQDVIYQTAHMTDNNLSIGGEVAKLPYRISLGFQTQSGVLKTDKLQRTSVALSLNPTFFNNHLKVDLSLKGSLQKSRFANLGAIGAAVSFDPTQPVYATVNPQRFGGYFEWLDRNSPTGLMNLAGRNPLGMLEQRYDEGTPQRSIGNIQFDYKFHFLPELRANLNLGYDVSKGEGTVYVSDSSAIGYVVGGKGGTNNIYKQTKQNTLLEFYLNYVKDLRFLKSRVDVMAGYSYNNYLTTNYNYASYTASGEKYPNTDPAFPFDKPENTLISFFGRANYAVNNRYFLTAT
;
A
#
# COMPACT_ATOMS: atom_id res chain seq x y z
N VAL A 1 -7.94 4.68 -22.32
CA VAL A 1 -9.30 4.48 -22.86
C VAL A 1 -9.47 5.42 -24.04
N SER A 2 -10.09 4.94 -25.15
CA SER A 2 -10.43 5.82 -26.29
C SER A 2 -11.64 6.69 -25.91
N VAL A 3 -11.47 8.00 -25.98
CA VAL A 3 -12.52 9.01 -25.74
C VAL A 3 -12.69 9.87 -26.98
N LEU A 4 -13.81 10.58 -27.10
CA LEU A 4 -14.03 11.51 -28.19
C LEU A 4 -13.04 12.67 -28.13
N SER A 5 -12.49 13.05 -29.27
CA SER A 5 -11.77 14.34 -29.36
C SER A 5 -12.75 15.50 -29.24
N ALA A 6 -12.24 16.70 -28.93
CA ALA A 6 -13.08 17.89 -28.84
C ALA A 6 -13.84 18.17 -30.14
N ASP A 7 -13.23 17.94 -31.30
CA ASP A 7 -13.89 18.13 -32.61
C ASP A 7 -14.99 17.10 -32.86
N GLN A 8 -14.75 15.82 -32.52
CA GLN A 8 -15.78 14.78 -32.61
C GLN A 8 -16.94 15.10 -31.66
N PHE A 9 -16.63 15.53 -30.44
CA PHE A 9 -17.64 15.90 -29.44
C PHE A 9 -18.49 17.10 -29.94
N ARG A 10 -17.85 18.16 -30.46
CA ARG A 10 -18.55 19.31 -31.05
C ARG A 10 -19.44 18.89 -32.22
N SER A 11 -18.95 18.04 -33.13
CA SER A 11 -19.72 17.54 -34.26
C SER A 11 -20.99 16.85 -33.80
N ILE A 12 -20.88 15.93 -32.87
CA ILE A 12 -22.03 15.18 -32.33
C ILE A 12 -23.02 16.11 -31.64
N VAL A 13 -22.54 17.02 -30.80
CA VAL A 13 -23.42 17.95 -30.08
C VAL A 13 -24.09 18.94 -31.04
N ASN A 14 -23.39 19.40 -32.08
CA ASN A 14 -23.99 20.27 -33.10
C ASN A 14 -25.04 19.54 -33.97
N GLU A 15 -24.86 18.25 -34.22
CA GLU A 15 -25.81 17.45 -34.96
C GLU A 15 -27.04 17.09 -34.11
N LYS A 16 -26.83 16.58 -32.89
CA LYS A 16 -27.86 15.90 -32.09
C LYS A 16 -28.30 16.68 -30.83
N GLY A 17 -27.51 17.66 -30.41
CA GLY A 17 -27.74 18.39 -29.17
C GLY A 17 -28.85 19.44 -29.26
N THR A 18 -29.48 19.72 -28.13
CA THR A 18 -30.42 20.85 -27.96
C THR A 18 -29.70 22.17 -28.10
N ALA A 19 -30.47 23.27 -28.30
CA ALA A 19 -29.90 24.62 -28.34
C ALA A 19 -29.13 24.99 -27.06
N ALA A 20 -29.62 24.55 -25.89
CA ALA A 20 -28.94 24.73 -24.62
C ALA A 20 -27.59 23.96 -24.55
N GLN A 21 -27.54 22.74 -25.02
CA GLN A 21 -26.30 21.94 -25.07
C GLN A 21 -25.27 22.52 -26.04
N LYS A 22 -25.71 22.97 -27.21
CA LYS A 22 -24.85 23.68 -28.19
C LYS A 22 -24.23 24.95 -27.62
N ALA A 23 -25.00 25.72 -26.82
CA ALA A 23 -24.52 26.93 -26.17
C ALA A 23 -23.46 26.67 -25.07
N LEU A 24 -23.33 25.42 -24.57
CA LEU A 24 -22.34 25.03 -23.57
C LEU A 24 -20.99 24.64 -24.19
N LEU A 25 -20.93 24.43 -25.52
CA LEU A 25 -19.68 24.05 -26.17
C LEU A 25 -18.59 25.11 -26.00
N GLY A 26 -17.45 24.71 -25.53
CA GLY A 26 -16.27 25.55 -25.45
C GLY A 26 -15.44 25.58 -26.75
N THR A 27 -14.41 26.38 -26.77
CA THR A 27 -13.48 26.55 -27.90
C THR A 27 -12.17 25.80 -27.71
N ALA A 28 -11.92 25.24 -26.53
CA ALA A 28 -10.70 24.51 -26.22
C ALA A 28 -10.67 23.10 -26.85
N ASN A 29 -9.48 22.54 -27.01
CA ASN A 29 -9.25 21.17 -27.44
C ASN A 29 -8.42 20.48 -26.35
N THR A 30 -9.08 20.00 -25.32
CA THR A 30 -8.43 19.43 -24.13
C THR A 30 -8.48 17.90 -24.19
N ASN A 31 -7.33 17.26 -24.25
CA ASN A 31 -7.21 15.83 -23.96
C ASN A 31 -7.02 15.66 -22.46
N TRP A 32 -8.10 15.40 -21.73
CA TRP A 32 -8.07 15.29 -20.28
C TRP A 32 -7.19 14.15 -19.78
N GLN A 33 -7.01 13.07 -20.55
CA GLN A 33 -6.10 11.99 -20.18
C GLN A 33 -4.64 12.48 -20.22
N ASP A 34 -4.24 13.22 -21.24
CA ASP A 34 -2.88 13.80 -21.31
C ASP A 34 -2.65 14.85 -20.20
N VAL A 35 -3.72 15.55 -19.81
CA VAL A 35 -3.65 16.55 -18.73
C VAL A 35 -3.35 15.91 -17.37
N ILE A 36 -3.93 14.74 -17.07
CA ILE A 36 -3.78 14.09 -15.76
C ILE A 36 -2.60 13.12 -15.69
N TYR A 37 -2.16 12.57 -16.82
CA TYR A 37 -1.05 11.63 -16.86
C TYR A 37 0.29 12.33 -17.11
N GLN A 38 1.35 11.64 -16.74
CA GLN A 38 2.74 12.07 -16.96
C GLN A 38 3.63 10.86 -17.21
N THR A 39 4.79 11.09 -17.81
CA THR A 39 5.85 10.08 -17.84
C THR A 39 6.36 9.86 -16.42
N ALA A 40 6.24 8.63 -15.95
CA ALA A 40 6.70 8.24 -14.62
C ALA A 40 8.20 7.91 -14.64
N HIS A 41 8.91 8.37 -13.64
CA HIS A 41 10.32 8.07 -13.42
C HIS A 41 10.48 7.27 -12.13
N MET A 42 11.33 6.25 -12.16
CA MET A 42 11.70 5.46 -10.99
C MET A 42 13.21 5.30 -10.94
N THR A 43 13.78 5.45 -9.75
CA THR A 43 15.15 5.05 -9.43
C THR A 43 15.10 4.11 -8.23
N ASP A 44 15.85 3.03 -8.29
CA ASP A 44 16.01 2.07 -7.20
C ASP A 44 17.50 1.74 -7.06
N ASN A 45 18.09 2.20 -5.96
CA ASN A 45 19.51 2.06 -5.67
C ASN A 45 19.65 1.12 -4.47
N ASN A 46 20.39 0.04 -4.66
CA ASN A 46 20.61 -0.96 -3.62
C ASN A 46 22.12 -1.22 -3.44
N LEU A 47 22.57 -1.12 -2.20
CA LEU A 47 23.92 -1.47 -1.80
C LEU A 47 23.87 -2.62 -0.81
N SER A 48 24.63 -3.68 -1.08
CA SER A 48 24.77 -4.83 -0.18
C SER A 48 26.22 -5.12 0.11
N ILE A 49 26.52 -5.34 1.39
CA ILE A 49 27.82 -5.74 1.88
C ILE A 49 27.63 -7.06 2.60
N GLY A 50 28.40 -8.08 2.25
CA GLY A 50 28.41 -9.38 2.92
C GLY A 50 29.81 -9.86 3.17
N GLY A 51 29.97 -10.64 4.21
CA GLY A 51 31.25 -11.19 4.62
C GLY A 51 31.09 -12.15 5.79
N GLU A 52 32.21 -12.49 6.39
CA GLU A 52 32.28 -13.31 7.58
C GLU A 52 33.26 -12.69 8.58
N VAL A 53 32.85 -12.54 9.82
CA VAL A 53 33.70 -12.09 10.93
C VAL A 53 33.61 -13.11 12.05
N ALA A 54 34.74 -13.67 12.46
CA ALA A 54 34.82 -14.66 13.53
C ALA A 54 33.80 -15.83 13.36
N LYS A 55 33.69 -16.38 12.16
CA LYS A 55 32.72 -17.45 11.79
C LYS A 55 31.26 -17.03 11.86
N LEU A 56 30.98 -15.74 11.83
CA LEU A 56 29.65 -15.17 11.74
C LEU A 56 29.44 -14.60 10.31
N PRO A 57 28.78 -15.36 9.41
CA PRO A 57 28.39 -14.82 8.12
C PRO A 57 27.36 -13.75 8.30
N TYR A 58 27.53 -12.63 7.59
CA TYR A 58 26.60 -11.51 7.63
C TYR A 58 26.33 -10.94 6.26
N ARG A 59 25.17 -10.34 6.10
CA ARG A 59 24.83 -9.46 4.98
C ARG A 59 24.02 -8.28 5.49
N ILE A 60 24.45 -7.10 5.09
CA ILE A 60 23.74 -5.83 5.32
C ILE A 60 23.39 -5.26 3.97
N SER A 61 22.14 -4.84 3.79
CA SER A 61 21.68 -4.21 2.55
C SER A 61 20.97 -2.90 2.89
N LEU A 62 21.24 -1.87 2.09
CA LEU A 62 20.60 -0.57 2.14
C LEU A 62 19.95 -0.33 0.79
N GLY A 63 18.70 0.11 0.77
CA GLY A 63 17.95 0.43 -0.43
C GLY A 63 17.37 1.84 -0.34
N PHE A 64 17.42 2.57 -1.45
CA PHE A 64 16.76 3.85 -1.61
C PHE A 64 16.04 3.90 -2.95
N GLN A 65 14.72 4.04 -2.89
CA GLN A 65 13.83 4.11 -4.04
C GLN A 65 13.11 5.44 -4.07
N THR A 66 13.07 6.06 -5.25
CA THR A 66 12.17 7.18 -5.58
C THR A 66 11.36 6.83 -6.80
N GLN A 67 10.07 7.12 -6.76
CA GLN A 67 9.15 6.84 -7.86
C GLN A 67 8.11 7.94 -7.98
N SER A 68 7.86 8.41 -9.20
CA SER A 68 6.66 9.17 -9.57
C SER A 68 5.64 8.22 -10.16
N GLY A 69 4.35 8.44 -9.88
CA GLY A 69 3.29 7.70 -10.55
C GLY A 69 3.03 8.22 -11.97
N VAL A 70 2.37 7.40 -12.80
CA VAL A 70 1.86 7.81 -14.11
C VAL A 70 0.74 8.85 -13.98
N LEU A 71 -0.01 8.82 -12.89
CA LEU A 71 -0.97 9.86 -12.54
C LEU A 71 -0.22 11.00 -11.85
N LYS A 72 -0.45 12.23 -12.28
CA LYS A 72 0.19 13.41 -11.67
C LYS A 72 -0.05 13.43 -10.17
N THR A 73 0.86 14.02 -9.42
CA THR A 73 0.91 14.14 -7.96
C THR A 73 1.27 12.86 -7.20
N ASP A 74 1.15 11.68 -7.80
CA ASP A 74 1.53 10.43 -7.13
C ASP A 74 3.06 10.32 -7.00
N LYS A 75 3.55 10.15 -5.77
CA LYS A 75 4.99 10.05 -5.45
C LYS A 75 5.23 9.08 -4.31
N LEU A 76 6.36 8.37 -4.40
CA LEU A 76 6.84 7.47 -3.39
C LEU A 76 8.35 7.64 -3.20
N GLN A 77 8.78 7.72 -1.94
CA GLN A 77 10.18 7.62 -1.53
C GLN A 77 10.28 6.56 -0.44
N ARG A 78 11.16 5.58 -0.63
CA ARG A 78 11.34 4.50 0.35
C ARG A 78 12.81 4.28 0.64
N THR A 79 13.14 4.27 1.92
CA THR A 79 14.43 3.81 2.44
C THR A 79 14.23 2.47 3.11
N SER A 80 15.10 1.50 2.83
CA SER A 80 15.04 0.17 3.40
C SER A 80 16.39 -0.28 3.92
N VAL A 81 16.37 -1.08 4.96
CA VAL A 81 17.55 -1.73 5.53
C VAL A 81 17.24 -3.21 5.73
N ALA A 82 18.19 -4.07 5.45
CA ALA A 82 18.09 -5.50 5.75
C ALA A 82 19.40 -6.00 6.36
N LEU A 83 19.26 -6.87 7.36
CA LEU A 83 20.35 -7.57 8.03
C LEU A 83 20.05 -9.06 7.99
N SER A 84 21.03 -9.88 7.58
CA SER A 84 20.99 -11.33 7.71
C SER A 84 22.25 -11.80 8.40
N LEU A 85 22.08 -12.69 9.39
CA LEU A 85 23.16 -13.35 10.12
C LEU A 85 22.89 -14.85 10.15
N ASN A 86 23.89 -15.67 9.82
CA ASN A 86 23.74 -17.12 9.71
C ASN A 86 24.86 -17.87 10.47
N PRO A 87 25.04 -17.65 11.78
CA PRO A 87 26.06 -18.33 12.55
C PRO A 87 25.73 -19.81 12.79
N THR A 88 26.79 -20.57 12.97
CA THR A 88 26.72 -21.97 13.41
C THR A 88 27.52 -22.15 14.69
N PHE A 89 26.98 -22.96 15.61
CA PHE A 89 27.56 -23.22 16.91
C PHE A 89 27.68 -24.73 17.19
N PHE A 90 28.48 -25.09 18.17
CA PHE A 90 28.62 -26.46 18.64
C PHE A 90 28.97 -27.46 17.51
N ASN A 91 30.03 -27.17 16.75
CA ASN A 91 30.45 -27.98 15.60
C ASN A 91 29.31 -28.28 14.61
N ASN A 92 28.55 -27.21 14.24
CA ASN A 92 27.41 -27.28 13.34
C ASN A 92 26.17 -28.01 13.88
N HIS A 93 26.08 -28.23 15.18
CA HIS A 93 24.87 -28.80 15.79
C HIS A 93 23.76 -27.76 15.92
N LEU A 94 24.08 -26.49 16.12
CA LEU A 94 23.10 -25.41 16.13
C LEU A 94 23.37 -24.46 14.95
N LYS A 95 22.38 -24.31 14.09
CA LYS A 95 22.32 -23.25 13.08
C LYS A 95 21.34 -22.19 13.52
N VAL A 96 21.70 -20.95 13.36
CA VAL A 96 20.83 -19.81 13.64
C VAL A 96 20.70 -18.98 12.36
N ASP A 97 19.47 -18.71 11.94
CA ASP A 97 19.19 -17.83 10.83
C ASP A 97 18.42 -16.62 11.34
N LEU A 98 19.06 -15.44 11.37
CA LEU A 98 18.44 -14.17 11.73
C LEU A 98 18.26 -13.34 10.47
N SER A 99 17.05 -12.88 10.25
CA SER A 99 16.71 -11.92 9.21
C SER A 99 15.90 -10.77 9.77
N LEU A 100 16.40 -9.55 9.62
CA LEU A 100 15.71 -8.32 10.03
C LEU A 100 15.60 -7.40 8.81
N LYS A 101 14.42 -6.83 8.60
CA LYS A 101 14.17 -5.86 7.53
C LYS A 101 13.37 -4.69 8.09
N GLY A 102 13.76 -3.48 7.72
CA GLY A 102 13.06 -2.25 8.07
C GLY A 102 12.84 -1.39 6.84
N SER A 103 11.74 -0.67 6.78
CA SER A 103 11.49 0.32 5.75
C SER A 103 10.76 1.54 6.29
N LEU A 104 11.15 2.70 5.79
CA LEU A 104 10.51 3.99 5.99
C LEU A 104 10.08 4.49 4.62
N GLN A 105 8.82 4.89 4.49
CA GLN A 105 8.27 5.38 3.24
C GLN A 105 7.62 6.74 3.45
N LYS A 106 7.74 7.61 2.44
CA LYS A 106 6.94 8.82 2.28
C LYS A 106 6.18 8.70 0.97
N SER A 107 4.87 8.89 1.01
CA SER A 107 4.02 8.79 -0.18
C SER A 107 3.08 9.98 -0.25
N ARG A 108 2.87 10.48 -1.46
CA ARG A 108 1.72 11.31 -1.79
C ARG A 108 0.83 10.49 -2.72
N PHE A 109 -0.42 10.31 -2.34
CA PHE A 109 -1.39 9.51 -3.09
C PHE A 109 -2.23 10.41 -3.98
N ALA A 110 -2.25 10.13 -5.27
CA ALA A 110 -3.07 10.86 -6.21
C ALA A 110 -4.57 10.56 -6.00
N ASN A 111 -5.43 11.51 -6.32
CA ASN A 111 -6.87 11.30 -6.32
C ASN A 111 -7.29 10.46 -7.55
N LEU A 112 -7.51 9.18 -7.34
CA LEU A 112 -7.90 8.24 -8.41
C LEU A 112 -9.24 8.61 -9.09
N GLY A 113 -10.10 9.37 -8.43
CA GLY A 113 -11.34 9.87 -9.03
C GLY A 113 -11.10 10.76 -10.25
N ALA A 114 -9.92 11.36 -10.37
CA ALA A 114 -9.54 12.16 -11.54
C ALA A 114 -9.50 11.35 -12.84
N ILE A 115 -9.25 10.02 -12.77
CA ILE A 115 -9.24 9.13 -13.94
C ILE A 115 -10.65 9.04 -14.55
N GLY A 116 -11.64 8.76 -13.71
CA GLY A 116 -13.04 8.72 -14.14
C GLY A 116 -13.54 10.09 -14.63
N ALA A 117 -13.15 11.14 -13.92
CA ALA A 117 -13.46 12.51 -14.33
C ALA A 117 -12.87 12.83 -15.72
N ALA A 118 -11.61 12.48 -15.99
CA ALA A 118 -10.95 12.73 -17.27
C ALA A 118 -11.60 12.00 -18.47
N VAL A 119 -12.26 10.87 -18.21
CA VAL A 119 -12.99 10.13 -19.26
C VAL A 119 -14.32 10.80 -19.60
N SER A 120 -14.97 11.44 -18.63
CA SER A 120 -16.32 11.99 -18.75
C SER A 120 -16.37 13.50 -18.91
N PHE A 121 -15.28 14.22 -18.64
CA PHE A 121 -15.26 15.68 -18.73
C PHE A 121 -15.30 16.16 -20.16
N ASP A 122 -15.98 17.29 -20.40
CA ASP A 122 -16.15 17.87 -21.73
C ASP A 122 -14.78 18.29 -22.33
N PRO A 123 -14.35 17.71 -23.45
CA PRO A 123 -13.07 18.02 -24.07
C PRO A 123 -13.03 19.41 -24.75
N THR A 124 -14.17 20.10 -24.86
CA THR A 124 -14.23 21.44 -25.41
C THR A 124 -13.96 22.55 -24.40
N GLN A 125 -13.81 22.18 -23.11
CA GLN A 125 -13.55 23.12 -22.04
C GLN A 125 -12.05 23.25 -21.75
N PRO A 126 -11.58 24.43 -21.32
CA PRO A 126 -10.19 24.64 -20.94
C PRO A 126 -9.88 24.02 -19.58
N VAL A 127 -8.60 23.77 -19.31
CA VAL A 127 -8.13 23.29 -18.00
C VAL A 127 -8.33 24.37 -16.93
N TYR A 128 -8.02 25.61 -17.25
CA TYR A 128 -8.10 26.74 -16.33
C TYR A 128 -9.25 27.68 -16.70
N ALA A 129 -9.85 28.28 -15.69
CA ALA A 129 -10.95 29.22 -15.87
C ALA A 129 -10.46 30.49 -16.57
N THR A 130 -11.15 30.91 -17.64
CA THR A 130 -10.92 32.17 -18.34
C THR A 130 -11.75 33.31 -17.74
N VAL A 131 -12.85 32.97 -17.04
CA VAL A 131 -13.73 33.91 -16.35
C VAL A 131 -13.64 33.57 -14.84
N ASN A 132 -13.44 34.59 -14.01
CA ASN A 132 -13.23 34.48 -12.57
C ASN A 132 -12.06 33.49 -12.19
N PRO A 133 -10.84 33.74 -12.68
CA PRO A 133 -9.71 32.82 -12.52
C PRO A 133 -9.25 32.62 -11.07
N GLN A 134 -9.78 33.40 -10.12
CA GLN A 134 -9.49 33.25 -8.69
C GLN A 134 -10.41 32.23 -8.00
N ARG A 135 -11.51 31.84 -8.67
CA ARG A 135 -12.46 30.90 -8.08
C ARG A 135 -12.02 29.46 -8.28
N PHE A 136 -12.28 28.62 -7.30
CA PHE A 136 -11.93 27.18 -7.30
C PHE A 136 -10.46 26.89 -7.60
N GLY A 137 -9.56 27.76 -7.14
CA GLY A 137 -8.10 27.61 -7.39
C GLY A 137 -7.68 27.85 -8.83
N GLY A 138 -8.55 28.49 -9.65
CA GLY A 138 -8.26 28.82 -11.04
C GLY A 138 -8.64 27.75 -12.06
N TYR A 139 -9.13 26.60 -11.62
CA TYR A 139 -9.56 25.52 -12.52
C TYR A 139 -10.95 25.81 -13.11
N PHE A 140 -11.14 25.39 -14.37
CA PHE A 140 -12.47 25.46 -14.99
C PHE A 140 -13.43 24.52 -14.27
N GLU A 141 -14.60 25.03 -13.89
CA GLU A 141 -15.68 24.25 -13.29
C GLU A 141 -17.02 24.62 -13.93
N TRP A 142 -17.92 23.68 -14.02
CA TRP A 142 -19.28 23.92 -14.44
C TRP A 142 -20.04 24.66 -13.35
N LEU A 143 -20.58 25.80 -13.72
CA LEU A 143 -21.28 26.73 -12.81
C LEU A 143 -22.79 26.66 -13.00
N ASP A 144 -23.52 26.75 -11.89
CA ASP A 144 -24.97 26.93 -11.86
C ASP A 144 -25.30 28.08 -10.90
N ARG A 145 -25.90 29.14 -11.44
CA ARG A 145 -26.27 30.31 -10.64
C ARG A 145 -27.34 30.03 -9.60
N ASN A 146 -28.14 28.97 -9.78
CA ASN A 146 -29.19 28.53 -8.86
C ASN A 146 -28.63 27.59 -7.76
N SER A 147 -27.41 27.12 -7.91
CA SER A 147 -26.75 26.26 -6.89
C SER A 147 -26.23 27.17 -5.75
N PRO A 148 -26.45 26.80 -4.48
CA PRO A 148 -25.90 27.53 -3.33
C PRO A 148 -24.38 27.66 -3.38
N THR A 149 -23.68 26.67 -3.88
CA THR A 149 -22.22 26.69 -4.06
C THR A 149 -21.80 27.41 -5.34
N GLY A 150 -22.72 27.68 -6.25
CA GLY A 150 -22.48 28.17 -7.60
C GLY A 150 -21.85 27.10 -8.52
N LEU A 151 -21.66 25.85 -8.04
CA LEU A 151 -21.22 24.71 -8.83
C LEU A 151 -22.41 23.92 -9.36
N MET A 152 -22.32 23.40 -10.56
CA MET A 152 -23.31 22.47 -11.10
C MET A 152 -23.15 21.12 -10.37
N ASN A 153 -24.18 20.69 -9.66
CA ASN A 153 -24.11 19.51 -8.77
C ASN A 153 -23.89 18.20 -9.53
N LEU A 154 -24.48 18.06 -10.71
CA LEU A 154 -24.43 16.84 -11.53
C LEU A 154 -23.21 16.82 -12.48
N ALA A 155 -22.46 17.90 -12.59
CA ALA A 155 -21.27 17.94 -13.43
C ALA A 155 -20.05 17.37 -12.70
N GLY A 156 -19.19 16.66 -13.46
CA GLY A 156 -17.88 16.23 -12.97
C GLY A 156 -17.02 17.45 -12.58
N ARG A 157 -16.10 17.26 -11.67
CA ARG A 157 -15.09 18.26 -11.26
C ARG A 157 -13.90 18.21 -12.21
N ASN A 158 -13.20 19.34 -12.33
CA ASN A 158 -12.00 19.42 -13.16
C ASN A 158 -10.97 18.33 -12.78
N PRO A 159 -10.57 17.45 -13.69
CA PRO A 159 -9.69 16.31 -13.38
C PRO A 159 -8.33 16.75 -12.81
N LEU A 160 -7.73 17.82 -13.33
CA LEU A 160 -6.46 18.32 -12.83
C LEU A 160 -6.63 19.02 -11.47
N GLY A 161 -7.71 19.77 -11.29
CA GLY A 161 -8.06 20.38 -10.01
C GLY A 161 -8.25 19.35 -8.91
N MET A 162 -8.84 18.19 -9.23
CA MET A 162 -8.97 17.07 -8.29
C MET A 162 -7.63 16.49 -7.85
N LEU A 163 -6.61 16.49 -8.71
CA LEU A 163 -5.27 16.00 -8.39
C LEU A 163 -4.45 17.03 -7.60
N GLU A 164 -4.43 18.26 -8.06
CA GLU A 164 -3.49 19.26 -7.54
C GLU A 164 -3.97 19.91 -6.24
N GLN A 165 -5.29 19.95 -6.01
CA GLN A 165 -5.89 20.56 -4.83
C GLN A 165 -6.18 19.59 -3.69
N ARG A 166 -5.82 18.31 -3.85
CA ARG A 166 -5.83 17.29 -2.79
C ARG A 166 -4.40 16.88 -2.45
N TYR A 167 -4.08 16.94 -1.17
CA TYR A 167 -2.82 16.48 -0.59
C TYR A 167 -3.13 15.31 0.35
N ASP A 168 -2.87 14.10 -0.12
CA ASP A 168 -3.01 12.88 0.66
C ASP A 168 -1.59 12.32 0.86
N GLU A 169 -1.02 12.56 2.04
CA GLU A 169 0.37 12.24 2.33
C GLU A 169 0.45 11.25 3.48
N GLY A 170 1.22 10.19 3.30
CA GLY A 170 1.37 9.14 4.29
C GLY A 170 2.82 8.74 4.50
N THR A 171 3.11 8.30 5.72
CA THR A 171 4.44 7.84 6.15
C THR A 171 4.37 6.42 6.70
N PRO A 172 4.18 5.38 5.84
CA PRO A 172 4.22 4.00 6.30
C PRO A 172 5.63 3.61 6.77
N GLN A 173 5.67 2.91 7.90
CA GLN A 173 6.87 2.30 8.46
C GLN A 173 6.61 0.82 8.66
N ARG A 174 7.58 -0.04 8.39
CA ARG A 174 7.45 -1.48 8.60
C ARG A 174 8.75 -2.09 9.08
N SER A 175 8.65 -2.99 10.02
CA SER A 175 9.75 -3.85 10.47
C SER A 175 9.29 -5.30 10.42
N ILE A 176 10.07 -6.15 9.76
CA ILE A 176 9.85 -7.60 9.69
C ILE A 176 11.11 -8.28 10.17
N GLY A 177 10.96 -9.23 11.03
CA GLY A 177 12.10 -10.02 11.49
C GLY A 177 11.71 -11.43 11.81
N ASN A 178 12.66 -12.32 11.63
CA ASN A 178 12.57 -13.68 12.14
C ASN A 178 13.93 -14.15 12.63
N ILE A 179 13.91 -15.04 13.61
CA ILE A 179 15.03 -15.82 14.06
C ILE A 179 14.63 -17.29 14.08
N GLN A 180 15.39 -18.10 13.38
CA GLN A 180 15.20 -19.55 13.32
C GLN A 180 16.39 -20.24 13.95
N PHE A 181 16.12 -21.21 14.82
CA PHE A 181 17.07 -22.10 15.43
C PHE A 181 16.85 -23.50 14.88
N ASP A 182 17.90 -24.14 14.40
CA ASP A 182 17.89 -25.53 13.95
C ASP A 182 18.96 -26.29 14.72
N TYR A 183 18.52 -27.06 15.70
CA TYR A 183 19.40 -27.79 16.61
C TYR A 183 19.36 -29.28 16.36
N LYS A 184 20.51 -29.83 15.97
CA LYS A 184 20.76 -31.29 15.83
C LYS A 184 21.23 -31.84 17.17
N PHE A 185 20.49 -32.77 17.77
CA PHE A 185 20.83 -33.33 19.08
C PHE A 185 22.16 -34.08 19.05
N HIS A 186 23.00 -33.86 20.05
CA HIS A 186 24.31 -34.53 20.14
C HIS A 186 24.20 -36.04 20.41
N PHE A 187 23.21 -36.41 21.23
CA PHE A 187 22.97 -37.81 21.59
C PHE A 187 22.16 -38.59 20.56
N LEU A 188 21.43 -37.91 19.67
CA LEU A 188 20.60 -38.49 18.62
C LEU A 188 20.64 -37.58 17.38
N PRO A 189 21.69 -37.69 16.57
CA PRO A 189 21.90 -36.79 15.43
C PRO A 189 20.83 -36.86 14.34
N GLU A 190 20.03 -37.93 14.31
CA GLU A 190 18.88 -38.07 13.43
C GLU A 190 17.69 -37.16 13.81
N LEU A 191 17.64 -36.72 15.07
CA LEU A 191 16.62 -35.85 15.61
C LEU A 191 17.08 -34.39 15.57
N ARG A 192 16.21 -33.50 15.08
CA ARG A 192 16.42 -32.06 15.03
C ARG A 192 15.24 -31.35 15.66
N ALA A 193 15.52 -30.32 16.40
CA ALA A 193 14.51 -29.34 16.88
C ALA A 193 14.63 -28.06 16.09
N ASN A 194 13.51 -27.58 15.59
CA ASN A 194 13.42 -26.30 14.90
C ASN A 194 12.50 -25.36 15.68
N LEU A 195 12.96 -24.15 15.92
CA LEU A 195 12.19 -23.06 16.51
C LEU A 195 12.31 -21.85 15.61
N ASN A 196 11.20 -21.33 15.13
CA ASN A 196 11.11 -20.11 14.36
C ASN A 196 10.25 -19.08 15.10
N LEU A 197 10.82 -17.93 15.39
CA LEU A 197 10.14 -16.78 16.00
C LEU A 197 10.15 -15.66 15.00
N GLY A 198 8.97 -15.12 14.70
CA GLY A 198 8.82 -14.05 13.71
C GLY A 198 7.93 -12.94 14.19
N TYR A 199 8.16 -11.76 13.63
CA TYR A 199 7.27 -10.61 13.77
C TYR A 199 7.18 -9.82 12.47
N ASP A 200 6.05 -9.16 12.26
CA ASP A 200 5.81 -8.18 11.21
C ASP A 200 4.98 -7.04 11.81
N VAL A 201 5.63 -5.91 12.02
CA VAL A 201 5.01 -4.71 12.61
C VAL A 201 5.02 -3.60 11.56
N SER A 202 3.85 -3.01 11.32
CA SER A 202 3.72 -1.85 10.47
C SER A 202 2.87 -0.77 11.12
N LYS A 203 3.25 0.48 10.88
CA LYS A 203 2.53 1.68 11.25
C LYS A 203 2.36 2.54 10.02
N GLY A 204 1.13 2.82 9.64
CA GLY A 204 0.78 3.79 8.60
C GLY A 204 0.08 4.98 9.26
N GLU A 205 0.57 6.18 9.02
CA GLU A 205 -0.09 7.42 9.41
C GLU A 205 0.04 8.45 8.30
N GLY A 206 -0.93 9.34 8.21
CA GLY A 206 -0.92 10.37 7.19
C GLY A 206 -2.03 11.40 7.40
N THR A 207 -2.08 12.32 6.44
CA THR A 207 -3.03 13.44 6.41
C THR A 207 -3.68 13.54 5.04
N VAL A 208 -4.94 13.93 5.02
CA VAL A 208 -5.66 14.30 3.81
C VAL A 208 -6.08 15.74 3.94
N TYR A 209 -5.51 16.61 3.12
CA TYR A 209 -5.85 18.01 3.06
C TYR A 209 -6.49 18.34 1.71
N VAL A 210 -7.61 19.06 1.75
CA VAL A 210 -8.30 19.65 0.59
C VAL A 210 -8.64 21.08 0.95
N SER A 211 -8.24 22.04 0.10
CA SER A 211 -8.57 23.45 0.33
C SER A 211 -10.08 23.69 0.31
N ASP A 212 -10.57 24.59 1.15
CA ASP A 212 -11.94 25.09 1.15
C ASP A 212 -12.29 25.91 -0.11
N SER A 213 -11.29 26.45 -0.79
CA SER A 213 -11.43 27.16 -2.06
C SER A 213 -11.48 26.25 -3.29
N SER A 214 -11.15 24.96 -3.14
CA SER A 214 -11.21 23.99 -4.24
C SER A 214 -12.64 23.55 -4.54
N ALA A 215 -12.97 23.25 -5.80
CA ALA A 215 -14.31 22.78 -6.16
C ALA A 215 -14.72 21.48 -5.48
N ILE A 216 -13.75 20.64 -5.10
CA ILE A 216 -14.00 19.37 -4.39
C ILE A 216 -14.17 19.55 -2.87
N GLY A 217 -13.77 20.68 -2.32
CA GLY A 217 -13.88 21.00 -0.88
C GLY A 217 -14.81 22.17 -0.57
N TYR A 218 -15.29 22.88 -1.59
CA TYR A 218 -16.05 24.11 -1.39
C TYR A 218 -17.44 23.84 -0.81
N VAL A 219 -17.76 24.62 0.24
CA VAL A 219 -19.11 24.71 0.80
C VAL A 219 -19.50 26.16 0.95
N VAL A 220 -20.81 26.45 1.03
CA VAL A 220 -21.31 27.81 1.23
C VAL A 220 -20.78 28.37 2.54
N GLY A 221 -20.27 29.60 2.49
CA GLY A 221 -19.71 30.28 3.66
C GLY A 221 -18.22 30.05 3.92
N GLY A 222 -17.51 29.32 3.02
CA GLY A 222 -16.05 29.22 3.07
C GLY A 222 -15.50 28.35 4.20
N LYS A 223 -16.34 27.56 4.87
CA LYS A 223 -15.95 26.65 5.96
C LYS A 223 -15.89 25.18 5.53
N GLY A 224 -15.41 24.95 4.33
CA GLY A 224 -15.30 23.62 3.73
C GLY A 224 -13.88 23.05 3.77
N GLY A 225 -13.63 22.17 2.80
CA GLY A 225 -12.36 21.48 2.66
C GLY A 225 -12.19 20.33 3.65
N THR A 226 -10.98 19.84 3.76
CA THR A 226 -10.65 18.70 4.61
C THR A 226 -9.26 18.88 5.19
N ASN A 227 -9.09 18.56 6.47
CA ASN A 227 -7.78 18.43 7.13
C ASN A 227 -7.84 17.26 8.10
N ASN A 228 -7.90 16.06 7.56
CA ASN A 228 -8.10 14.83 8.31
C ASN A 228 -6.78 14.09 8.45
N ILE A 229 -6.64 13.38 9.56
CA ILE A 229 -5.54 12.43 9.81
C ILE A 229 -6.07 11.01 9.77
N TYR A 230 -5.21 10.08 9.41
CA TYR A 230 -5.48 8.65 9.51
C TYR A 230 -4.28 7.92 10.12
N LYS A 231 -4.56 6.84 10.82
CA LYS A 231 -3.53 5.99 11.42
C LYS A 231 -4.01 4.56 11.54
N GLN A 232 -3.12 3.63 11.21
CA GLN A 232 -3.32 2.20 11.40
C GLN A 232 -2.01 1.58 11.90
N THR A 233 -2.09 0.63 12.82
CA THR A 233 -0.97 -0.25 13.19
C THR A 233 -1.35 -1.70 12.97
N LYS A 234 -0.40 -2.51 12.48
CA LYS A 234 -0.54 -3.97 12.37
C LYS A 234 0.63 -4.61 13.09
N GLN A 235 0.33 -5.64 13.87
CA GLN A 235 1.31 -6.42 14.62
C GLN A 235 0.99 -7.90 14.40
N ASN A 236 1.86 -8.59 13.69
CA ASN A 236 1.74 -10.02 13.48
C ASN A 236 2.91 -10.69 14.17
N THR A 237 2.65 -11.76 14.89
CA THR A 237 3.66 -12.57 15.55
C THR A 237 3.52 -14.02 15.15
N LEU A 238 4.66 -14.68 15.01
CA LEU A 238 4.77 -16.10 14.64
C LEU A 238 5.65 -16.82 15.64
N LEU A 239 5.19 -17.97 16.10
CA LEU A 239 6.01 -18.99 16.76
C LEU A 239 5.73 -20.33 16.10
N GLU A 240 6.76 -20.96 15.57
CA GLU A 240 6.70 -22.35 15.08
C GLU A 240 7.76 -23.15 15.76
N PHE A 241 7.36 -24.32 16.26
CA PHE A 241 8.26 -25.28 16.84
C PHE A 241 7.95 -26.67 16.27
N TYR A 242 8.94 -27.37 15.77
CA TYR A 242 8.77 -28.75 15.36
C TYR A 242 10.01 -29.59 15.62
N LEU A 243 9.77 -30.86 15.85
CA LEU A 243 10.78 -31.90 15.86
C LEU A 243 10.76 -32.63 14.52
N ASN A 244 11.94 -32.90 13.98
CA ASN A 244 12.11 -33.67 12.76
C ASN A 244 13.09 -34.78 13.00
N TYR A 245 12.68 -36.02 12.73
CA TYR A 245 13.48 -37.22 12.84
C TYR A 245 13.70 -37.82 11.46
N VAL A 246 14.97 -37.91 11.04
CA VAL A 246 15.36 -38.48 9.74
C VAL A 246 16.34 -39.61 9.94
N LYS A 247 15.99 -40.83 9.47
CA LYS A 247 16.85 -42.00 9.57
C LYS A 247 16.87 -42.82 8.31
N ASP A 248 18.09 -43.16 7.86
CA ASP A 248 18.33 -44.14 6.81
C ASP A 248 18.39 -45.53 7.42
N LEU A 249 17.45 -46.39 7.07
CA LEU A 249 17.36 -47.78 7.46
C LEU A 249 18.06 -48.62 6.39
N ARG A 250 19.38 -48.70 6.49
CA ARG A 250 20.24 -49.36 5.46
C ARG A 250 19.82 -50.78 5.16
N PHE A 251 19.45 -51.55 6.20
CA PHE A 251 19.01 -52.92 6.05
C PHE A 251 17.75 -53.05 5.18
N LEU A 252 16.81 -52.11 5.30
CA LEU A 252 15.57 -52.06 4.52
C LEU A 252 15.71 -51.25 3.23
N LYS A 253 16.91 -50.77 2.92
CA LYS A 253 17.13 -49.79 1.81
C LYS A 253 16.08 -48.69 1.78
N SER A 254 15.72 -48.19 2.93
CA SER A 254 14.63 -47.23 3.10
C SER A 254 15.05 -46.03 3.94
N ARG A 255 14.32 -44.95 3.83
CA ARG A 255 14.49 -43.72 4.60
C ARG A 255 13.15 -43.32 5.23
N VAL A 256 13.21 -43.05 6.51
CA VAL A 256 12.10 -42.49 7.29
C VAL A 256 12.39 -41.02 7.59
N ASP A 257 11.42 -40.15 7.37
CA ASP A 257 11.47 -38.75 7.74
C ASP A 257 10.12 -38.38 8.36
N VAL A 258 10.12 -38.15 9.67
CA VAL A 258 8.92 -37.86 10.45
C VAL A 258 9.06 -36.51 11.13
N MET A 259 8.05 -35.68 11.03
CA MET A 259 7.99 -34.37 11.62
C MET A 259 6.67 -34.19 12.37
N ALA A 260 6.74 -33.56 13.55
CA ALA A 260 5.57 -33.13 14.29
C ALA A 260 5.85 -31.74 14.91
N GLY A 261 4.86 -30.87 14.90
CA GLY A 261 5.07 -29.51 15.33
C GLY A 261 3.81 -28.75 15.73
N TYR A 262 4.06 -27.57 16.19
CA TYR A 262 3.09 -26.59 16.67
C TYR A 262 3.38 -25.25 16.02
N SER A 263 2.33 -24.53 15.63
CA SER A 263 2.42 -23.16 15.10
C SER A 263 1.41 -22.27 15.82
N TYR A 264 1.86 -21.09 16.21
CA TYR A 264 1.06 -20.02 16.77
C TYR A 264 1.24 -18.77 15.92
N ASN A 265 0.14 -18.21 15.42
CA ASN A 265 0.12 -16.95 14.69
C ASN A 265 -0.87 -16.03 15.36
N ASN A 266 -0.49 -14.80 15.61
CA ASN A 266 -1.38 -13.75 16.09
C ASN A 266 -1.33 -12.56 15.14
N TYR A 267 -2.50 -12.08 14.73
CA TYR A 267 -2.69 -10.95 13.83
C TYR A 267 -3.53 -9.89 14.54
N LEU A 268 -2.90 -8.80 14.92
CA LEU A 268 -3.57 -7.67 15.55
C LEU A 268 -3.50 -6.45 14.64
N THR A 269 -4.66 -5.88 14.30
CA THR A 269 -4.76 -4.59 13.61
C THR A 269 -5.40 -3.58 14.56
N THR A 270 -4.85 -2.38 14.66
CA THR A 270 -5.49 -1.25 15.33
C THR A 270 -5.77 -0.16 14.32
N ASN A 271 -7.05 0.09 14.06
CA ASN A 271 -7.53 1.20 13.24
C ASN A 271 -7.91 2.34 14.17
N TYR A 272 -7.29 3.49 14.00
CA TYR A 272 -7.60 4.69 14.79
C TYR A 272 -8.67 5.49 14.06
N ASN A 273 -9.70 5.90 14.81
CA ASN A 273 -10.81 6.70 14.32
C ASN A 273 -10.64 8.14 14.79
N TYR A 274 -10.86 9.08 13.89
CA TYR A 274 -10.73 10.51 14.16
C TYR A 274 -11.99 11.25 13.71
N ALA A 275 -12.30 12.35 14.39
CA ALA A 275 -13.29 13.30 13.88
C ALA A 275 -12.79 13.92 12.57
N SER A 276 -13.70 14.42 11.76
CA SER A 276 -13.38 15.15 10.53
C SER A 276 -13.25 16.64 10.79
N TYR A 277 -12.29 17.27 10.08
CA TYR A 277 -11.97 18.67 10.23
C TYR A 277 -12.03 19.38 8.88
N THR A 278 -12.43 20.64 8.91
CA THR A 278 -12.38 21.57 7.78
C THR A 278 -10.92 21.88 7.41
N ALA A 279 -10.70 22.52 6.26
CA ALA A 279 -9.37 23.00 5.86
C ALA A 279 -8.74 23.96 6.89
N SER A 280 -9.55 24.75 7.60
CA SER A 280 -9.12 25.68 8.66
C SER A 280 -8.84 24.97 10.00
N GLY A 281 -9.14 23.68 10.14
CA GLY A 281 -8.99 22.93 11.37
C GLY A 281 -10.18 23.01 12.32
N GLU A 282 -11.31 23.56 11.91
CA GLU A 282 -12.55 23.49 12.69
C GLU A 282 -13.14 22.08 12.57
N LYS A 283 -13.59 21.51 13.68
CA LYS A 283 -14.21 20.18 13.65
C LYS A 283 -15.59 20.23 13.01
N TYR A 284 -15.87 19.32 12.08
CA TYR A 284 -17.22 19.13 11.56
C TYR A 284 -18.15 18.61 12.65
N PRO A 285 -19.39 19.13 12.77
CA PRO A 285 -20.35 18.65 13.75
C PRO A 285 -20.72 17.19 13.50
N ASN A 286 -20.98 16.46 14.57
CA ASN A 286 -21.44 15.05 14.56
C ASN A 286 -20.46 14.08 13.87
N THR A 287 -19.15 14.39 13.88
CA THR A 287 -18.12 13.51 13.29
C THR A 287 -17.23 12.83 14.33
N ASP A 288 -17.53 13.01 15.63
CA ASP A 288 -16.84 12.29 16.69
C ASP A 288 -17.04 10.79 16.51
N PRO A 289 -15.98 9.98 16.49
CA PRO A 289 -16.13 8.55 16.37
C PRO A 289 -16.72 7.96 17.67
N ALA A 290 -17.58 6.97 17.54
CA ALA A 290 -18.16 6.27 18.70
C ALA A 290 -17.09 5.58 19.55
N PHE A 291 -16.01 5.15 18.92
CA PHE A 291 -14.83 4.52 19.55
C PHE A 291 -13.56 5.12 19.00
N PRO A 292 -12.54 5.41 19.83
CA PRO A 292 -11.29 6.01 19.37
C PRO A 292 -10.45 5.08 18.50
N PHE A 293 -10.67 3.79 18.59
CA PHE A 293 -10.03 2.78 17.74
C PHE A 293 -10.86 1.49 17.68
N ASP A 294 -10.58 0.70 16.67
CA ASP A 294 -11.03 -0.67 16.48
C ASP A 294 -9.82 -1.60 16.45
N LYS A 295 -9.90 -2.76 17.13
CA LYS A 295 -8.79 -3.72 17.29
C LYS A 295 -9.21 -5.14 16.90
N PRO A 296 -9.45 -5.43 15.62
CA PRO A 296 -9.63 -6.80 15.20
C PRO A 296 -8.36 -7.62 15.45
N GLU A 297 -8.53 -8.72 16.14
CA GLU A 297 -7.47 -9.68 16.48
C GLU A 297 -7.88 -11.08 16.04
N ASN A 298 -6.94 -11.80 15.45
CA ASN A 298 -7.12 -13.18 15.06
C ASN A 298 -5.92 -14.01 15.50
N THR A 299 -6.17 -15.07 16.27
CA THR A 299 -5.14 -16.00 16.71
C THR A 299 -5.39 -17.37 16.09
N LEU A 300 -4.37 -17.90 15.42
CA LEU A 300 -4.39 -19.22 14.81
C LEU A 300 -3.38 -20.13 15.52
N ILE A 301 -3.86 -21.25 16.04
CA ILE A 301 -3.04 -22.29 16.64
C ILE A 301 -3.21 -23.57 15.80
N SER A 302 -2.11 -24.18 15.43
CA SER A 302 -2.11 -25.39 14.60
C SER A 302 -1.13 -26.43 15.15
N PHE A 303 -1.56 -27.68 15.13
CA PHE A 303 -0.69 -28.83 15.30
C PHE A 303 -0.58 -29.55 13.97
N PHE A 304 0.60 -29.97 13.61
CA PHE A 304 0.82 -30.62 12.34
C PHE A 304 1.80 -31.81 12.48
N GLY A 305 1.67 -32.76 11.58
CA GLY A 305 2.58 -33.87 11.49
C GLY A 305 2.72 -34.34 10.05
N ARG A 306 3.90 -34.84 9.70
CA ARG A 306 4.18 -35.42 8.40
C ARG A 306 5.07 -36.64 8.57
N ALA A 307 4.77 -37.68 7.84
CA ALA A 307 5.62 -38.89 7.74
C ALA A 307 5.91 -39.18 6.26
N ASN A 308 7.17 -39.20 5.91
CA ASN A 308 7.65 -39.61 4.60
C ASN A 308 8.41 -40.94 4.75
N TYR A 309 8.09 -41.91 3.90
CA TYR A 309 8.77 -43.16 3.81
C TYR A 309 9.20 -43.44 2.38
N ALA A 310 10.50 -43.63 2.16
CA ALA A 310 11.07 -43.92 0.86
C ALA A 310 11.72 -45.30 0.87
N VAL A 311 11.42 -46.14 -0.12
CA VAL A 311 11.98 -47.51 -0.27
C VAL A 311 12.74 -47.57 -1.59
N ASN A 312 13.99 -48.04 -1.53
CA ASN A 312 14.88 -48.21 -2.69
C ASN A 312 15.01 -46.97 -3.59
N ASN A 313 14.73 -45.74 -3.09
CA ASN A 313 14.62 -44.52 -3.86
C ASN A 313 13.64 -44.61 -5.07
N ARG A 314 12.67 -45.53 -5.02
CA ARG A 314 11.68 -45.77 -6.08
C ARG A 314 10.26 -45.58 -5.62
N TYR A 315 9.96 -45.95 -4.39
CA TYR A 315 8.62 -45.86 -3.84
C TYR A 315 8.61 -44.83 -2.70
N PHE A 316 7.70 -43.90 -2.78
CA PHE A 316 7.57 -42.82 -1.80
C PHE A 316 6.15 -42.80 -1.27
N LEU A 317 6.00 -42.84 0.04
CA LEU A 317 4.74 -42.68 0.74
C LEU A 317 4.83 -41.41 1.60
N THR A 318 3.84 -40.55 1.51
CA THR A 318 3.72 -39.36 2.36
C THR A 318 2.34 -39.33 3.00
N ALA A 319 2.31 -39.11 4.31
CA ALA A 319 1.10 -38.85 5.08
C ALA A 319 1.29 -37.48 5.79
N THR A 320 0.27 -36.65 5.77
CA THR A 320 0.28 -35.31 6.44
C THR A 320 -1.00 -35.18 7.20
#